data_6761ff82f54f0cb2555473c16976c0e6
#
_entry.id   6761ff82f54f0cb2555473c16976c0e6
#
_cell.length_a   1.000
_cell.length_b   1.000
_cell.length_c   1.000
_cell.angle_alpha   90.00
_cell.angle_beta   90.00
_cell.angle_gamma   90.00
#
_symmetry.space_group_name_H-M   'P 1'
#
loop_
_entity.id
_entity.type
_entity.pdbx_description
1 polymer ?
#
loop_
_entity_poly.entity_id
_entity_poly.type
_entity_poly.pdbx_seq_one_letter_code
_entity_poly.pdbx_strand_id
1 'polypeptide(L)'
;RRAETLRRITSLFLDSAPSFNEQHIALFDDVIGCLIEEIEVKALAELARNLAPVPNAPAGVVRRLANNDDIEVAGPVLKTARLNEPDLKDIAATKSQAHLLALASRKGINEALAEILVDRGDNEVARSIATNQSAQLSENAFTTLVKRAEEDGILAEKVGLRTDIPPRLFRQLLMQASDVVQKRLLAQARPDTQAEIR
;
A
#
# COMPACT_ATOMS: atom_id res chain seq x y z
N ARG A 1 -0.74 18.62 -27.75
CA ARG A 1 0.72 18.81 -27.91
C ARG A 1 1.51 18.42 -26.65
N ARG A 2 1.22 18.97 -25.45
CA ARG A 2 1.97 18.66 -24.22
C ARG A 2 1.95 17.18 -23.85
N ALA A 3 0.81 16.52 -23.90
CA ALA A 3 0.69 15.08 -23.61
C ALA A 3 1.51 14.22 -24.59
N GLU A 4 1.57 14.60 -25.86
CA GLU A 4 2.40 13.91 -26.86
C GLU A 4 3.89 14.11 -26.59
N THR A 5 4.29 15.33 -26.24
CA THR A 5 5.68 15.62 -25.83
C THR A 5 6.05 14.82 -24.58
N LEU A 6 5.16 14.75 -23.58
CA LEU A 6 5.35 13.95 -22.40
C LEU A 6 5.56 12.47 -22.73
N ARG A 7 4.73 11.89 -23.60
CA ARG A 7 4.89 10.49 -24.04
C ARG A 7 6.24 10.24 -24.70
N ARG A 8 6.69 11.14 -25.57
CA ARG A 8 8.00 11.03 -26.23
C ARG A 8 9.16 11.09 -25.25
N ILE A 9 9.13 12.05 -24.32
CA ILE A 9 10.16 12.19 -23.29
C ILE A 9 10.16 10.97 -22.34
N THR A 10 8.97 10.49 -21.95
CA THR A 10 8.84 9.28 -21.14
C THR A 10 9.39 8.05 -21.87
N SER A 11 9.10 7.89 -23.16
CA SER A 11 9.64 6.79 -23.96
C SER A 11 11.18 6.84 -24.01
N LEU A 12 11.76 8.01 -24.27
CA LEU A 12 13.21 8.18 -24.23
C LEU A 12 13.82 7.81 -22.87
N PHE A 13 13.15 8.17 -21.79
CA PHE A 13 13.59 7.79 -20.45
C PHE A 13 13.55 6.28 -20.27
N LEU A 14 12.43 5.64 -20.59
CA LEU A 14 12.21 4.19 -20.39
C LEU A 14 13.17 3.34 -21.22
N ASP A 15 13.46 3.75 -22.45
CA ASP A 15 14.34 3.01 -23.37
C ASP A 15 15.77 2.88 -22.85
N SER A 16 16.22 3.83 -22.04
CA SER A 16 17.60 3.90 -21.57
C SER A 16 17.75 4.07 -20.05
N ALA A 17 16.67 3.98 -19.30
CA ALA A 17 16.65 4.21 -17.84
C ALA A 17 17.74 3.45 -17.05
N PRO A 18 18.02 2.16 -17.34
CA PRO A 18 19.06 1.43 -16.61
C PRO A 18 20.47 1.98 -16.81
N SER A 19 20.72 2.71 -17.91
CA SER A 19 22.05 3.27 -18.24
C SER A 19 22.24 4.71 -17.76
N PHE A 20 21.19 5.35 -17.25
CA PHE A 20 21.25 6.74 -16.80
C PHE A 20 21.92 6.88 -15.44
N ASN A 21 22.81 7.86 -15.32
CA ASN A 21 23.37 8.31 -14.06
C ASN A 21 22.43 9.32 -13.36
N GLU A 22 22.76 9.70 -12.14
CA GLU A 22 21.96 10.64 -11.33
C GLU A 22 21.72 11.98 -12.01
N GLN A 23 22.70 12.50 -12.77
CA GLN A 23 22.55 13.77 -13.50
C GLN A 23 21.52 13.67 -14.64
N HIS A 24 21.53 12.56 -15.37
CA HIS A 24 20.55 12.30 -16.41
C HIS A 24 19.14 12.19 -15.81
N ILE A 25 19.01 11.47 -14.69
CA ILE A 25 17.72 11.29 -13.99
C ILE A 25 17.20 12.65 -13.47
N ALA A 26 18.08 13.49 -12.90
CA ALA A 26 17.72 14.83 -12.44
C ALA A 26 17.21 15.70 -13.61
N LEU A 27 17.84 15.63 -14.77
CA LEU A 27 17.38 16.36 -15.96
C LEU A 27 15.99 15.90 -16.41
N PHE A 28 15.73 14.58 -16.42
CA PHE A 28 14.40 14.07 -16.74
C PHE A 28 13.37 14.47 -15.68
N ASP A 29 13.75 14.53 -14.40
CA ASP A 29 12.88 14.98 -13.30
C ASP A 29 12.43 16.43 -13.54
N ASP A 30 13.36 17.32 -13.87
CA ASP A 30 13.05 18.72 -14.18
C ASP A 30 12.14 18.85 -15.43
N VAL A 31 12.50 18.20 -16.52
CA VAL A 31 11.76 18.30 -17.79
C VAL A 31 10.36 17.72 -17.68
N ILE A 32 10.22 16.51 -17.12
CA ILE A 32 8.91 15.87 -16.94
C ILE A 32 8.11 16.67 -15.90
N GLY A 33 8.76 17.14 -14.82
CA GLY A 33 8.14 17.98 -13.80
C GLY A 33 7.49 19.23 -14.36
N CYS A 34 8.13 19.91 -15.32
CA CYS A 34 7.56 21.07 -16.00
C CYS A 34 6.40 20.68 -16.95
N LEU A 35 6.48 19.52 -17.60
CA LEU A 35 5.45 19.07 -18.53
C LEU A 35 4.15 18.67 -17.86
N ILE A 36 4.21 18.14 -16.64
CA ILE A 36 3.01 17.63 -15.95
C ILE A 36 2.17 18.70 -15.25
N GLU A 37 2.60 19.96 -15.20
CA GLU A 37 1.91 21.03 -14.45
C GLU A 37 0.51 21.37 -14.97
N GLU A 38 0.20 21.12 -16.23
CA GLU A 38 -1.11 21.45 -16.84
C GLU A 38 -1.58 20.36 -17.81
N ILE A 39 -1.45 19.10 -17.37
CA ILE A 39 -1.77 17.96 -18.23
C ILE A 39 -3.05 17.26 -17.75
N GLU A 40 -3.78 16.69 -18.68
CA GLU A 40 -4.99 15.91 -18.41
C GLU A 40 -4.71 14.69 -17.52
N VAL A 41 -5.61 14.39 -16.58
CA VAL A 41 -5.53 13.25 -15.65
C VAL A 41 -5.18 11.93 -16.34
N LYS A 42 -5.77 11.69 -17.52
CA LYS A 42 -5.52 10.48 -18.30
C LYS A 42 -4.04 10.32 -18.71
N ALA A 43 -3.39 11.41 -19.11
CA ALA A 43 -1.98 11.39 -19.47
C ALA A 43 -1.08 11.27 -18.23
N LEU A 44 -1.46 11.87 -17.11
CA LEU A 44 -0.78 11.67 -15.82
C LEU A 44 -0.88 10.23 -15.35
N ALA A 45 -2.06 9.61 -15.45
CA ALA A 45 -2.25 8.21 -15.10
C ALA A 45 -1.43 7.25 -15.97
N GLU A 46 -1.30 7.55 -17.26
CA GLU A 46 -0.42 6.81 -18.17
C GLU A 46 1.05 6.92 -17.75
N LEU A 47 1.51 8.14 -17.46
CA LEU A 47 2.85 8.39 -16.95
C LEU A 47 3.11 7.62 -15.63
N ALA A 48 2.16 7.67 -14.70
CA ALA A 48 2.27 6.99 -13.42
C ALA A 48 2.43 5.46 -13.59
N ARG A 49 1.64 4.85 -14.47
CA ARG A 49 1.77 3.41 -14.78
C ARG A 49 3.11 3.07 -15.41
N ASN A 50 3.63 3.94 -16.26
CA ASN A 50 4.92 3.71 -16.91
C ASN A 50 6.11 3.87 -15.96
N LEU A 51 6.05 4.83 -15.05
CA LEU A 51 7.15 5.09 -14.10
C LEU A 51 7.12 4.21 -12.85
N ALA A 52 5.94 3.74 -12.42
CA ALA A 52 5.79 2.98 -11.19
C ALA A 52 6.73 1.77 -11.04
N PRO A 53 6.95 0.93 -12.08
CA PRO A 53 7.84 -0.23 -11.98
C PRO A 53 9.33 0.11 -12.16
N VAL A 54 9.68 1.34 -12.51
CA VAL A 54 11.07 1.71 -12.84
C VAL A 54 11.86 2.03 -11.57
N PRO A 55 12.93 1.27 -11.24
CA PRO A 55 13.65 1.44 -9.98
C PRO A 55 14.31 2.82 -9.80
N ASN A 56 14.77 3.42 -10.89
CA ASN A 56 15.43 4.72 -10.91
C ASN A 56 14.57 5.81 -11.55
N ALA A 57 13.25 5.68 -11.47
CA ALA A 57 12.33 6.72 -11.91
C ALA A 57 12.62 8.06 -11.24
N PRO A 58 12.41 9.19 -11.95
CA PRO A 58 12.64 10.53 -11.39
C PRO A 58 11.85 10.75 -10.10
N ALA A 59 12.56 10.93 -8.98
CA ALA A 59 11.96 10.93 -7.64
C ALA A 59 10.96 12.07 -7.41
N GLY A 60 11.25 13.26 -7.92
CA GLY A 60 10.36 14.41 -7.82
C GLY A 60 9.06 14.22 -8.57
N VAL A 61 9.12 13.66 -9.78
CA VAL A 61 7.93 13.32 -10.59
C VAL A 61 7.11 12.24 -9.90
N VAL A 62 7.73 11.15 -9.44
CA VAL A 62 7.04 10.04 -8.74
C VAL A 62 6.35 10.57 -7.48
N ARG A 63 7.01 11.43 -6.71
CA ARG A 63 6.43 12.07 -5.52
C ARG A 63 5.21 12.93 -5.85
N ARG A 64 5.26 13.74 -6.92
CA ARG A 64 4.12 14.55 -7.37
C ARG A 64 2.95 13.67 -7.80
N LEU A 65 3.18 12.60 -8.55
CA LEU A 65 2.16 11.64 -8.95
C LEU A 65 1.53 10.94 -7.74
N ALA A 66 2.35 10.54 -6.76
CA ALA A 66 1.88 9.90 -5.52
C ALA A 66 0.98 10.82 -4.68
N ASN A 67 1.24 12.13 -4.70
CA ASN A 67 0.44 13.14 -3.99
C ASN A 67 -0.76 13.66 -4.77
N ASN A 68 -0.99 13.19 -6.00
CA ASN A 68 -2.15 13.58 -6.77
C ASN A 68 -3.44 13.11 -6.07
N ASP A 69 -4.45 13.98 -6.05
CA ASP A 69 -5.74 13.66 -5.40
C ASP A 69 -6.56 12.62 -6.19
N ASP A 70 -6.30 12.49 -7.49
CA ASP A 70 -6.93 11.47 -8.31
C ASP A 70 -6.22 10.13 -8.15
N ILE A 71 -6.96 9.12 -7.69
CA ILE A 71 -6.43 7.78 -7.44
C ILE A 71 -5.97 7.07 -8.73
N GLU A 72 -6.51 7.42 -9.88
CA GLU A 72 -6.06 6.87 -11.16
C GLU A 72 -4.62 7.27 -11.48
N VAL A 73 -4.22 8.46 -11.01
CA VAL A 73 -2.84 8.97 -11.11
C VAL A 73 -1.97 8.42 -9.98
N ALA A 74 -2.41 8.58 -8.75
CA ALA A 74 -1.61 8.20 -7.57
C ALA A 74 -1.49 6.68 -7.38
N GLY A 75 -2.54 5.92 -7.67
CA GLY A 75 -2.64 4.49 -7.38
C GLY A 75 -1.46 3.65 -7.89
N PRO A 76 -1.07 3.72 -9.15
CA PRO A 76 0.05 2.95 -9.69
C PRO A 76 1.36 3.18 -8.92
N VAL A 77 1.70 4.44 -8.64
CA VAL A 77 2.94 4.77 -7.91
C VAL A 77 2.84 4.44 -6.43
N LEU A 78 1.67 4.61 -5.81
CA LEU A 78 1.46 4.23 -4.41
C LEU A 78 1.62 2.73 -4.17
N LYS A 79 1.24 1.90 -5.13
CA LYS A 79 1.34 0.44 -5.02
C LYS A 79 2.76 -0.09 -5.11
N THR A 80 3.59 0.45 -6.01
CA THR A 80 4.86 -0.19 -6.38
C THR A 80 6.07 0.72 -6.47
N ALA A 81 5.89 2.02 -6.71
CA ALA A 81 7.02 2.92 -6.91
C ALA A 81 7.86 3.11 -5.64
N ARG A 82 9.14 3.42 -5.81
CA ARG A 82 9.99 3.81 -4.70
C ARG A 82 9.58 5.17 -4.16
N LEU A 83 9.15 5.19 -2.92
CA LEU A 83 8.81 6.37 -2.15
C LEU A 83 9.51 6.29 -0.79
N ASN A 84 9.93 7.43 -0.27
CA ASN A 84 10.51 7.47 1.06
C ASN A 84 9.44 7.33 2.15
N GLU A 85 9.85 6.92 3.34
CA GLU A 85 8.94 6.67 4.45
C GLU A 85 8.15 7.92 4.89
N PRO A 86 8.76 9.12 5.02
CA PRO A 86 8.01 10.33 5.34
C PRO A 86 6.88 10.63 4.37
N ASP A 87 7.11 10.51 3.06
CA ASP A 87 6.08 10.74 2.05
C ASP A 87 4.95 9.71 2.15
N LEU A 88 5.27 8.43 2.37
CA LEU A 88 4.27 7.38 2.55
C LEU A 88 3.38 7.65 3.79
N LYS A 89 3.97 8.05 4.91
CA LYS A 89 3.24 8.39 6.13
C LYS A 89 2.35 9.62 5.95
N ASP A 90 2.85 10.66 5.29
CA ASP A 90 2.10 11.88 5.02
C ASP A 90 0.88 11.60 4.14
N ILE A 91 1.05 10.82 3.07
CA ILE A 91 -0.05 10.39 2.21
C ILE A 91 -1.06 9.55 3.00
N ALA A 92 -0.60 8.59 3.80
CA ALA A 92 -1.46 7.77 4.64
C ALA A 92 -2.24 8.61 5.67
N ALA A 93 -1.63 9.69 6.19
CA ALA A 93 -2.24 10.57 7.17
C ALA A 93 -3.25 11.56 6.58
N THR A 94 -3.12 11.93 5.30
CA THR A 94 -3.83 13.08 4.73
C THR A 94 -4.75 12.75 3.56
N LYS A 95 -4.46 11.70 2.79
CA LYS A 95 -5.20 11.38 1.55
C LYS A 95 -6.43 10.51 1.79
N SER A 96 -7.16 10.20 0.72
CA SER A 96 -8.45 9.47 0.73
C SER A 96 -8.30 7.98 1.05
N GLN A 97 -9.44 7.31 1.32
CA GLN A 97 -9.48 5.86 1.54
C GLN A 97 -8.95 5.06 0.34
N ALA A 98 -9.18 5.53 -0.87
CA ALA A 98 -8.63 4.90 -2.08
C ALA A 98 -7.09 4.94 -2.10
N HIS A 99 -6.48 6.03 -1.63
CA HIS A 99 -5.02 6.14 -1.46
C HIS A 99 -4.51 5.17 -0.38
N LEU A 100 -5.21 5.09 0.76
CA LEU A 100 -4.87 4.15 1.83
C LEU A 100 -4.95 2.70 1.35
N LEU A 101 -5.97 2.37 0.58
CA LEU A 101 -6.12 1.02 -0.01
C LEU A 101 -4.97 0.68 -0.96
N ALA A 102 -4.53 1.62 -1.78
CA ALA A 102 -3.36 1.45 -2.64
C ALA A 102 -2.09 1.22 -1.83
N LEU A 103 -1.87 2.00 -0.76
CA LEU A 103 -0.75 1.83 0.16
C LEU A 103 -0.79 0.48 0.87
N ALA A 104 -1.95 0.02 1.32
CA ALA A 104 -2.11 -1.26 2.02
C ALA A 104 -1.70 -2.48 1.18
N SER A 105 -1.66 -2.35 -0.13
CA SER A 105 -1.22 -3.42 -1.05
C SER A 105 0.30 -3.46 -1.28
N ARG A 106 1.07 -2.50 -0.74
CA ARG A 106 2.53 -2.43 -0.92
C ARG A 106 3.23 -3.60 -0.24
N LYS A 107 4.35 -4.02 -0.84
CA LYS A 107 5.28 -4.94 -0.18
C LYS A 107 6.13 -4.20 0.85
N GLY A 108 6.38 -4.85 1.99
CA GLY A 108 7.32 -4.35 2.99
C GLY A 108 6.82 -3.13 3.77
N ILE A 109 5.53 -3.05 4.05
CA ILE A 109 4.97 -2.01 4.93
C ILE A 109 5.53 -2.21 6.34
N ASN A 110 6.15 -1.15 6.90
CA ASN A 110 6.64 -1.17 8.27
C ASN A 110 5.53 -0.90 9.29
N GLU A 111 5.81 -1.15 10.57
CA GLU A 111 4.82 -0.99 11.66
C GLU A 111 4.24 0.43 11.71
N ALA A 112 5.06 1.46 11.53
CA ALA A 112 4.62 2.84 11.65
C ALA A 112 3.61 3.24 10.54
N LEU A 113 3.85 2.81 9.31
CA LEU A 113 2.90 3.00 8.22
C LEU A 113 1.65 2.14 8.41
N ALA A 114 1.82 0.89 8.84
CA ALA A 114 0.71 -0.03 9.10
C ALA A 114 -0.24 0.52 10.19
N GLU A 115 0.26 1.12 11.26
CA GLU A 115 -0.56 1.74 12.29
C GLU A 115 -1.46 2.85 11.73
N ILE A 116 -0.91 3.76 10.90
CA ILE A 116 -1.70 4.81 10.27
C ILE A 116 -2.81 4.21 9.39
N LEU A 117 -2.48 3.17 8.60
CA LEU A 117 -3.44 2.51 7.72
C LEU A 117 -4.54 1.79 8.52
N VAL A 118 -4.20 1.15 9.63
CA VAL A 118 -5.17 0.49 10.51
C VAL A 118 -6.06 1.49 11.23
N ASP A 119 -5.51 2.61 11.69
CA ASP A 119 -6.27 3.62 12.46
C ASP A 119 -7.21 4.44 11.56
N ARG A 120 -6.76 4.85 10.38
CA ARG A 120 -7.52 5.70 9.47
C ARG A 120 -8.31 4.95 8.40
N GLY A 121 -7.87 3.75 8.05
CA GLY A 121 -8.46 2.96 6.98
C GLY A 121 -9.88 2.49 7.32
N ASP A 122 -10.73 2.43 6.31
CA ASP A 122 -12.04 1.77 6.39
C ASP A 122 -11.90 0.23 6.45
N ASN A 123 -13.02 -0.47 6.36
CA ASN A 123 -13.02 -1.93 6.42
C ASN A 123 -12.28 -2.58 5.25
N GLU A 124 -12.29 -1.97 4.07
CA GLU A 124 -11.55 -2.50 2.91
C GLU A 124 -10.05 -2.35 3.11
N VAL A 125 -9.60 -1.21 3.62
CA VAL A 125 -8.19 -0.98 3.97
C VAL A 125 -7.75 -1.94 5.08
N ALA A 126 -8.55 -2.11 6.13
CA ALA A 126 -8.26 -3.05 7.22
C ALA A 126 -8.15 -4.50 6.71
N ARG A 127 -9.06 -4.94 5.85
CA ARG A 127 -9.01 -6.26 5.22
C ARG A 127 -7.79 -6.42 4.31
N SER A 128 -7.42 -5.38 3.58
CA SER A 128 -6.24 -5.40 2.70
C SER A 128 -4.95 -5.51 3.49
N ILE A 129 -4.77 -4.72 4.55
CA ILE A 129 -3.57 -4.79 5.40
C ILE A 129 -3.49 -6.12 6.15
N ALA A 130 -4.61 -6.67 6.61
CA ALA A 130 -4.67 -7.97 7.26
C ALA A 130 -4.27 -9.11 6.30
N THR A 131 -4.61 -9.01 5.03
CA THR A 131 -4.25 -9.98 3.99
C THR A 131 -2.79 -9.88 3.57
N ASN A 132 -2.18 -8.70 3.73
CA ASN A 132 -0.81 -8.45 3.31
C ASN A 132 0.20 -9.06 4.29
N GLN A 133 0.65 -10.28 3.99
CA GLN A 133 1.59 -11.02 4.82
C GLN A 133 2.98 -10.36 4.90
N SER A 134 3.33 -9.47 3.97
CA SER A 134 4.58 -8.72 4.00
C SER A 134 4.54 -7.47 4.87
N ALA A 135 3.37 -7.07 5.34
CA ALA A 135 3.21 -5.94 6.26
C ALA A 135 3.60 -6.34 7.68
N GLN A 136 4.38 -5.49 8.33
CA GLN A 136 4.75 -5.63 9.74
C GLN A 136 3.69 -4.93 10.59
N LEU A 137 3.01 -5.70 11.45
CA LEU A 137 1.99 -5.17 12.34
C LEU A 137 2.51 -5.16 13.78
N SER A 138 2.38 -4.01 14.44
CA SER A 138 2.62 -3.90 15.88
C SER A 138 1.53 -4.62 16.68
N GLU A 139 1.78 -4.90 17.95
CA GLU A 139 0.75 -5.45 18.83
C GLU A 139 -0.48 -4.52 18.92
N ASN A 140 -0.25 -3.21 18.89
CA ASN A 140 -1.34 -2.22 18.87
C ASN A 140 -2.19 -2.31 17.59
N ALA A 141 -1.56 -2.43 16.44
CA ALA A 141 -2.27 -2.63 15.17
C ALA A 141 -3.09 -3.93 15.18
N PHE A 142 -2.53 -5.03 15.67
CA PHE A 142 -3.28 -6.28 15.85
C PHE A 142 -4.46 -6.13 16.82
N THR A 143 -4.28 -5.45 17.93
CA THR A 143 -5.36 -5.19 18.91
C THR A 143 -6.51 -4.42 18.25
N THR A 144 -6.19 -3.39 17.49
CA THR A 144 -7.20 -2.60 16.76
C THR A 144 -7.93 -3.45 15.71
N LEU A 145 -7.21 -4.26 14.94
CA LEU A 145 -7.80 -5.15 13.93
C LEU A 145 -8.71 -6.21 14.57
N VAL A 146 -8.28 -6.83 15.69
CA VAL A 146 -9.07 -7.82 16.42
C VAL A 146 -10.37 -7.19 16.96
N LYS A 147 -10.31 -5.97 17.50
CA LYS A 147 -11.48 -5.24 17.95
C LYS A 147 -12.44 -4.96 16.79
N ARG A 148 -11.95 -4.47 15.66
CA ARG A 148 -12.77 -4.22 14.46
C ARG A 148 -13.37 -5.50 13.87
N ALA A 149 -12.71 -6.62 14.05
CA ALA A 149 -13.17 -7.94 13.59
C ALA A 149 -14.41 -8.46 14.35
N GLU A 150 -14.80 -7.87 15.47
CA GLU A 150 -16.04 -8.21 16.18
C GLU A 150 -17.27 -8.04 15.28
N GLU A 151 -17.26 -7.02 14.44
CA GLU A 151 -18.37 -6.69 13.53
C GLU A 151 -18.09 -7.08 12.07
N ASP A 152 -16.91 -7.65 11.78
CA ASP A 152 -16.46 -7.99 10.43
C ASP A 152 -15.86 -9.40 10.37
N GLY A 153 -16.69 -10.38 10.08
CA GLY A 153 -16.28 -11.79 9.98
C GLY A 153 -15.23 -12.04 8.89
N ILE A 154 -15.20 -11.25 7.82
CA ILE A 154 -14.18 -11.34 6.76
C ILE A 154 -12.85 -10.87 7.32
N LEU A 155 -12.84 -9.76 8.04
CA LEU A 155 -11.64 -9.26 8.71
C LEU A 155 -11.14 -10.26 9.76
N ALA A 156 -12.04 -10.84 10.56
CA ALA A 156 -11.70 -11.86 11.56
C ALA A 156 -10.95 -13.04 10.92
N GLU A 157 -11.44 -13.55 9.80
CA GLU A 157 -10.80 -14.64 9.07
C GLU A 157 -9.40 -14.23 8.56
N LYS A 158 -9.28 -13.05 7.97
CA LYS A 158 -7.99 -12.54 7.45
C LYS A 158 -6.95 -12.31 8.53
N VAL A 159 -7.33 -11.71 9.65
CA VAL A 159 -6.44 -11.48 10.81
C VAL A 159 -6.02 -12.81 11.43
N GLY A 160 -6.96 -13.73 11.61
CA GLY A 160 -6.70 -15.05 12.21
C GLY A 160 -5.80 -15.95 11.36
N LEU A 161 -5.76 -15.75 10.04
CA LEU A 161 -4.89 -16.50 9.12
C LEU A 161 -3.47 -15.94 9.03
N ARG A 162 -3.18 -14.82 9.68
CA ARG A 162 -1.81 -14.30 9.73
C ARG A 162 -0.91 -15.19 10.59
N THR A 163 0.28 -15.44 10.07
CA THR A 163 1.28 -16.28 10.73
C THR A 163 1.94 -15.61 11.93
N ASP A 164 1.83 -14.29 12.04
CA ASP A 164 2.48 -13.43 13.03
C ASP A 164 1.49 -12.88 14.09
N ILE A 165 0.24 -13.34 14.09
CA ILE A 165 -0.73 -12.92 15.11
C ILE A 165 -0.30 -13.40 16.50
N PRO A 166 -0.24 -12.50 17.51
CA PRO A 166 0.07 -12.91 18.88
C PRO A 166 -0.95 -13.93 19.41
N PRO A 167 -0.52 -15.01 20.10
CA PRO A 167 -1.42 -16.08 20.58
C PRO A 167 -2.56 -15.57 21.45
N ARG A 168 -2.29 -14.60 22.30
CA ARG A 168 -3.30 -13.95 23.16
C ARG A 168 -4.42 -13.31 22.33
N LEU A 169 -4.05 -12.61 21.28
CA LEU A 169 -5.00 -11.93 20.39
C LEU A 169 -5.74 -12.91 19.47
N PHE A 170 -5.09 -13.98 19.05
CA PHE A 170 -5.76 -15.06 18.33
C PHE A 170 -6.85 -15.72 19.18
N ARG A 171 -6.57 -15.98 20.46
CA ARG A 171 -7.57 -16.52 21.40
C ARG A 171 -8.75 -15.56 21.56
N GLN A 172 -8.48 -14.26 21.74
CA GLN A 172 -9.52 -13.25 21.82
C GLN A 172 -10.37 -13.23 20.54
N LEU A 173 -9.74 -13.26 19.38
CA LEU A 173 -10.43 -13.32 18.09
C LEU A 173 -11.36 -14.52 17.98
N LEU A 174 -10.92 -15.70 18.40
CA LEU A 174 -11.73 -16.91 18.42
C LEU A 174 -12.95 -16.77 19.34
N MET A 175 -12.77 -16.19 20.52
CA MET A 175 -13.88 -16.05 21.50
C MET A 175 -15.00 -15.12 20.99
N GLN A 176 -14.68 -14.14 20.18
CA GLN A 176 -15.64 -13.18 19.64
C GLN A 176 -16.17 -13.52 18.23
N ALA A 177 -15.54 -14.46 17.54
CA ALA A 177 -15.91 -14.86 16.19
C ALA A 177 -17.18 -15.72 16.17
N SER A 178 -17.92 -15.67 15.06
CA SER A 178 -19.03 -16.59 14.82
C SER A 178 -18.58 -18.04 14.69
N ASP A 179 -19.46 -19.00 14.97
CA ASP A 179 -19.16 -20.44 14.89
C ASP A 179 -18.56 -20.85 13.53
N VAL A 180 -19.00 -20.22 12.45
CA VAL A 180 -18.49 -20.50 11.09
C VAL A 180 -17.03 -20.03 10.97
N VAL A 181 -16.73 -18.83 11.44
CA VAL A 181 -15.36 -18.27 11.40
C VAL A 181 -14.45 -19.05 12.35
N GLN A 182 -14.92 -19.38 13.56
CA GLN A 182 -14.17 -20.22 14.51
C GLN A 182 -13.75 -21.55 13.89
N LYS A 183 -14.67 -22.25 13.25
CA LYS A 183 -14.38 -23.54 12.59
C LYS A 183 -13.35 -23.40 11.48
N ARG A 184 -13.42 -22.35 10.66
CA ARG A 184 -12.44 -22.08 9.62
C ARG A 184 -11.05 -21.78 10.17
N LEU A 185 -10.98 -20.94 11.19
CA LEU A 185 -9.71 -20.57 11.84
C LEU A 185 -9.04 -21.77 12.51
N LEU A 186 -9.82 -22.59 13.22
CA LEU A 186 -9.32 -23.80 13.88
C LEU A 186 -8.84 -24.85 12.86
N ALA A 187 -9.53 -25.00 11.74
CA ALA A 187 -9.11 -25.91 10.67
C ALA A 187 -7.79 -25.51 9.99
N GLN A 188 -7.46 -24.23 10.00
CA GLN A 188 -6.27 -23.68 9.33
C GLN A 188 -5.17 -23.23 10.31
N ALA A 189 -5.45 -23.25 11.61
CA ALA A 189 -4.50 -22.89 12.65
C ALA A 189 -3.31 -23.86 12.65
N ARG A 190 -2.12 -23.31 12.90
CA ARG A 190 -0.91 -24.12 13.07
C ARG A 190 -1.02 -25.05 14.28
N PRO A 191 -0.34 -26.22 14.27
CA PRO A 191 -0.36 -27.15 15.39
C PRO A 191 0.01 -26.50 16.74
N ASP A 192 0.98 -25.58 16.71
CA ASP A 192 1.42 -24.85 17.92
C ASP A 192 0.30 -23.98 18.51
N THR A 193 -0.46 -23.30 17.63
CA THR A 193 -1.60 -22.47 18.04
C THR A 193 -2.79 -23.32 18.51
N GLN A 194 -2.97 -24.50 17.94
CA GLN A 194 -4.00 -25.43 18.37
C GLN A 194 -3.72 -26.02 19.76
N ALA A 195 -2.46 -26.18 20.15
CA ALA A 195 -2.07 -26.68 21.46
C ALA A 195 -2.31 -25.68 22.59
N GLU A 196 -2.25 -24.38 22.30
CA GLU A 196 -2.51 -23.32 23.29
C GLU A 196 -4.01 -23.05 23.56
N ILE A 197 -4.89 -23.59 22.72
CA ILE A 197 -6.35 -23.39 22.78
C ILE A 197 -7.03 -24.50 23.62
N ARG A 198 -6.34 -25.60 23.90
CA ARG A 198 -6.81 -26.71 24.73
C ARG A 198 -6.45 -26.47 26.20
#